data_93fcf513cf549a7795dfb3f7d965e597
#
_entry.id   93fcf513cf549a7795dfb3f7d965e597
#
_cell.length_a   1.000
_cell.length_b   1.000
_cell.length_c   1.000
_cell.angle_alpha   90.00
_cell.angle_beta   90.00
_cell.angle_gamma   90.00
#
_symmetry.space_group_name_H-M   'P 1'
#
loop_
_entity.id
_entity.type
_entity.pdbx_description
1 polymer ?
#
loop_
_entity_poly.entity_id
_entity_poly.type
_entity_poly.pdbx_seq_one_letter_code
_entity_poly.pdbx_strand_id
1 'polypeptide(L)'
;MISPVSQIALSMPQILSRLHYCHFEQMEQLELRYYGAEFITPAAEAWRWYERYPYTVLVAAEGDKVIGFVNLFPVKKEIFDALQDGTFNDHYLTPDGVEDIYKESDAPLYMFLSCILVEPEYRARGITRELLRAAVAQYERVSHRCTEVITDNVTAEGEAFSRRFGFNKWRDSNHSSVIYRQTWEAFSRCLLQASTLQQQG
;
A
#
# COMPACT_ATOMS: atom_id res chain seq x y z
N MET A 1 -37.28 -34.64 -7.87
CA MET A 1 -36.89 -33.28 -8.32
C MET A 1 -35.70 -32.85 -7.46
N ILE A 2 -34.50 -32.89 -8.03
CA ILE A 2 -33.25 -32.46 -7.35
C ILE A 2 -33.09 -31.01 -7.74
N SER A 3 -33.13 -30.09 -6.74
CA SER A 3 -32.85 -28.66 -6.94
C SER A 3 -31.41 -28.48 -7.41
N PRO A 4 -31.17 -27.64 -8.41
CA PRO A 4 -29.79 -27.33 -8.80
C PRO A 4 -29.14 -26.54 -7.66
N VAL A 5 -28.08 -27.08 -7.09
CA VAL A 5 -27.14 -26.35 -6.24
C VAL A 5 -26.54 -25.27 -7.13
N SER A 6 -26.89 -24.01 -6.87
CA SER A 6 -26.25 -22.86 -7.50
C SER A 6 -24.74 -22.96 -7.23
N GLN A 7 -23.97 -23.32 -8.24
CA GLN A 7 -22.53 -23.07 -8.23
C GLN A 7 -22.34 -21.55 -8.14
N ILE A 8 -22.06 -21.07 -6.94
CA ILE A 8 -21.54 -19.73 -6.76
C ILE A 8 -20.19 -19.75 -7.47
N ALA A 9 -20.14 -19.19 -8.66
CA ALA A 9 -18.88 -18.93 -9.34
C ALA A 9 -18.08 -18.01 -8.42
N LEU A 10 -17.06 -18.56 -7.75
CA LEU A 10 -16.10 -17.76 -6.97
C LEU A 10 -15.50 -16.74 -7.94
N SER A 11 -15.83 -15.48 -7.74
CA SER A 11 -15.21 -14.41 -8.53
C SER A 11 -13.72 -14.38 -8.23
N MET A 12 -12.91 -14.22 -9.28
CA MET A 12 -11.46 -14.09 -9.09
C MET A 12 -11.16 -12.74 -8.44
N PRO A 13 -10.19 -12.70 -7.49
CA PRO A 13 -9.73 -11.44 -6.94
C PRO A 13 -9.26 -10.49 -8.04
N GLN A 14 -9.60 -9.23 -7.93
CA GLN A 14 -9.21 -8.18 -8.87
C GLN A 14 -8.76 -6.91 -8.15
N ILE A 15 -7.86 -6.16 -8.78
CA ILE A 15 -7.50 -4.82 -8.33
C ILE A 15 -8.51 -3.84 -8.92
N LEU A 16 -9.17 -3.06 -8.07
CA LEU A 16 -10.19 -2.12 -8.49
C LEU A 16 -9.58 -0.89 -9.14
N SER A 17 -10.09 -0.52 -10.32
CA SER A 17 -9.66 0.69 -11.05
C SER A 17 -10.35 1.96 -10.54
N ARG A 18 -11.46 1.82 -9.83
CA ARG A 18 -12.22 2.92 -9.26
C ARG A 18 -12.77 2.51 -7.90
N LEU A 19 -12.63 3.39 -6.92
CA LEU A 19 -13.14 3.17 -5.57
C LEU A 19 -14.41 3.98 -5.32
N HIS A 20 -15.23 3.48 -4.40
CA HIS A 20 -16.44 4.10 -3.87
C HIS A 20 -16.32 4.17 -2.34
N TYR A 21 -17.08 5.02 -1.70
CA TYR A 21 -17.03 5.22 -0.26
C TYR A 21 -17.18 3.90 0.55
N CYS A 22 -18.04 2.99 0.09
CA CYS A 22 -18.22 1.68 0.74
C CYS A 22 -16.96 0.81 0.78
N HIS A 23 -15.99 1.02 -0.13
CA HIS A 23 -14.72 0.32 -0.06
C HIS A 23 -13.87 0.84 1.12
N PHE A 24 -13.95 2.13 1.43
CA PHE A 24 -13.24 2.72 2.57
C PHE A 24 -13.84 2.27 3.90
N GLU A 25 -15.16 2.12 3.98
CA GLU A 25 -15.82 1.52 5.14
C GLU A 25 -15.34 0.07 5.36
N GLN A 26 -15.19 -0.71 4.29
CA GLN A 26 -14.67 -2.08 4.38
C GLN A 26 -13.16 -2.11 4.73
N MET A 27 -12.37 -1.16 4.22
CA MET A 27 -10.95 -1.02 4.59
C MET A 27 -10.80 -0.74 6.09
N GLU A 28 -11.56 0.24 6.63
CA GLU A 28 -11.59 0.56 8.05
C GLU A 28 -11.96 -0.68 8.89
N GLN A 29 -13.00 -1.44 8.50
CA GLN A 29 -13.37 -2.69 9.16
C GLN A 29 -12.29 -3.77 9.07
N LEU A 30 -11.52 -3.79 7.97
CA LEU A 30 -10.41 -4.70 7.79
C LEU A 30 -9.25 -4.33 8.73
N GLU A 31 -8.90 -3.04 8.81
CA GLU A 31 -7.86 -2.53 9.72
C GLU A 31 -8.20 -2.82 11.18
N LEU A 32 -9.42 -2.54 11.63
CA LEU A 32 -9.89 -2.78 13.00
C LEU A 32 -9.71 -4.22 13.49
N ARG A 33 -9.57 -5.18 12.57
CA ARG A 33 -9.34 -6.59 12.94
C ARG A 33 -7.87 -6.89 13.28
N TYR A 34 -6.94 -6.03 12.84
CA TYR A 34 -5.50 -6.31 12.91
C TYR A 34 -4.71 -5.24 13.67
N TYR A 35 -5.26 -4.02 13.80
CA TYR A 35 -4.60 -2.89 14.45
C TYR A 35 -5.45 -2.35 15.59
N GLY A 36 -4.81 -1.68 16.54
CA GLY A 36 -5.50 -0.89 17.55
C GLY A 36 -6.21 0.32 16.92
N ALA A 37 -7.28 0.78 17.53
CA ALA A 37 -8.08 1.90 17.02
C ALA A 37 -7.27 3.20 16.84
N GLU A 38 -6.17 3.33 17.56
CA GLU A 38 -5.24 4.47 17.47
C GLU A 38 -4.45 4.52 16.16
N PHE A 39 -4.40 3.42 15.41
CA PHE A 39 -3.69 3.33 14.12
C PHE A 39 -4.63 3.40 12.92
N ILE A 40 -5.94 3.54 13.13
CA ILE A 40 -6.94 3.47 12.08
C ILE A 40 -7.23 4.86 11.53
N THR A 41 -7.24 4.98 10.20
CA THR A 41 -7.78 6.19 9.54
C THR A 41 -9.27 5.98 9.29
N PRO A 42 -10.16 6.83 9.85
CA PRO A 42 -11.60 6.71 9.61
C PRO A 42 -11.94 6.75 8.11
N ALA A 43 -12.92 5.94 7.69
CA ALA A 43 -13.33 5.82 6.29
C ALA A 43 -13.64 7.18 5.63
N ALA A 44 -14.30 8.09 6.37
CA ALA A 44 -14.61 9.42 5.87
C ALA A 44 -13.36 10.28 5.61
N GLU A 45 -12.30 10.08 6.39
CA GLU A 45 -11.03 10.78 6.20
C GLU A 45 -10.26 10.16 5.04
N ALA A 46 -10.12 8.84 5.00
CA ALA A 46 -9.47 8.13 3.92
C ALA A 46 -10.14 8.40 2.55
N TRP A 47 -11.47 8.53 2.53
CA TRP A 47 -12.21 8.94 1.34
C TRP A 47 -11.82 10.33 0.85
N ARG A 48 -11.68 11.34 1.76
CA ARG A 48 -11.24 12.70 1.38
C ARG A 48 -9.83 12.71 0.80
N TRP A 49 -8.94 11.84 1.29
CA TRP A 49 -7.62 11.67 0.70
C TRP A 49 -7.73 11.15 -0.73
N TYR A 50 -8.52 10.12 -0.96
CA TYR A 50 -8.74 9.54 -2.28
C TYR A 50 -9.37 10.54 -3.25
N GLU A 51 -10.37 11.32 -2.82
CA GLU A 51 -10.97 12.35 -3.68
C GLU A 51 -9.94 13.38 -4.16
N ARG A 52 -8.96 13.71 -3.32
CA ARG A 52 -7.90 14.65 -3.67
C ARG A 52 -6.76 13.99 -4.46
N TYR A 53 -6.38 12.79 -4.08
CA TYR A 53 -5.24 12.05 -4.63
C TYR A 53 -5.59 10.57 -4.88
N PRO A 54 -6.32 10.26 -5.96
CA PRO A 54 -6.85 8.91 -6.19
C PRO A 54 -5.76 7.85 -6.41
N TYR A 55 -4.52 8.25 -6.66
CA TYR A 55 -3.37 7.36 -6.81
C TYR A 55 -2.76 6.89 -5.48
N THR A 56 -3.25 7.36 -4.33
CA THR A 56 -2.63 7.04 -3.03
C THR A 56 -3.00 5.67 -2.50
N VAL A 57 -4.07 5.07 -3.00
CA VAL A 57 -4.60 3.80 -2.53
C VAL A 57 -5.07 2.91 -3.67
N LEU A 58 -4.80 1.61 -3.54
CA LEU A 58 -5.38 0.56 -4.37
C LEU A 58 -6.03 -0.50 -3.50
N VAL A 59 -7.13 -1.04 -3.98
CA VAL A 59 -7.93 -2.05 -3.30
C VAL A 59 -8.02 -3.31 -4.15
N ALA A 60 -7.82 -4.47 -3.51
CA ALA A 60 -8.16 -5.76 -4.05
C ALA A 60 -9.51 -6.21 -3.51
N ALA A 61 -10.38 -6.71 -4.39
CA ALA A 61 -11.68 -7.23 -4.01
C ALA A 61 -11.98 -8.58 -4.67
N GLU A 62 -12.80 -9.38 -4.00
CA GLU A 62 -13.40 -10.59 -4.55
C GLU A 62 -14.93 -10.40 -4.56
N GLY A 63 -15.52 -10.16 -5.74
CA GLY A 63 -16.88 -9.63 -5.84
C GLY A 63 -16.98 -8.25 -5.17
N ASP A 64 -17.92 -8.09 -4.26
CA ASP A 64 -18.12 -6.85 -3.51
C ASP A 64 -17.31 -6.77 -2.20
N LYS A 65 -16.55 -7.83 -1.87
CA LYS A 65 -15.76 -7.90 -0.64
C LYS A 65 -14.34 -7.35 -0.86
N VAL A 66 -13.95 -6.34 -0.11
CA VAL A 66 -12.54 -5.91 0.01
C VAL A 66 -11.75 -6.99 0.74
N ILE A 67 -10.68 -7.48 0.10
CA ILE A 67 -9.80 -8.53 0.62
C ILE A 67 -8.39 -8.03 0.94
N GLY A 68 -8.09 -6.81 0.58
CA GLY A 68 -6.83 -6.16 0.88
C GLY A 68 -6.69 -4.82 0.19
N PHE A 69 -5.69 -4.04 0.62
CA PHE A 69 -5.39 -2.74 0.02
C PHE A 69 -3.92 -2.37 0.26
N VAL A 70 -3.45 -1.37 -0.45
CA VAL A 70 -2.12 -0.78 -0.29
C VAL A 70 -2.20 0.74 -0.41
N ASN A 71 -1.52 1.43 0.50
CA ASN A 71 -1.30 2.87 0.46
C ASN A 71 0.18 3.13 0.15
N LEU A 72 0.45 3.55 -1.08
CA LEU A 72 1.79 3.92 -1.55
C LEU A 72 1.68 5.25 -2.29
N PHE A 73 2.35 6.29 -1.81
CA PHE A 73 2.25 7.62 -2.38
C PHE A 73 3.50 8.46 -2.10
N PRO A 74 3.79 9.47 -2.93
CA PRO A 74 4.88 10.39 -2.66
C PRO A 74 4.50 11.38 -1.56
N VAL A 75 5.45 11.64 -0.68
CA VAL A 75 5.33 12.67 0.37
C VAL A 75 6.30 13.81 0.11
N LYS A 76 6.02 14.97 0.65
CA LYS A 76 6.93 16.11 0.61
C LYS A 76 8.28 15.76 1.26
N LYS A 77 9.33 16.37 0.74
CA LYS A 77 10.71 16.08 1.18
C LYS A 77 10.89 16.23 2.69
N GLU A 78 10.34 17.25 3.29
CA GLU A 78 10.42 17.49 4.74
C GLU A 78 9.74 16.37 5.56
N ILE A 79 8.62 15.82 5.07
CA ILE A 79 7.95 14.67 5.68
C ILE A 79 8.80 13.42 5.53
N PHE A 80 9.34 13.19 4.33
CA PHE A 80 10.22 12.04 4.08
C PHE A 80 11.45 12.05 4.98
N ASP A 81 12.09 13.22 5.13
CA ASP A 81 13.26 13.37 6.00
C ASP A 81 12.90 13.08 7.46
N ALA A 82 11.78 13.59 7.93
CA ALA A 82 11.33 13.37 9.29
C ALA A 82 10.91 11.89 9.55
N LEU A 83 10.30 11.22 8.56
CA LEU A 83 10.08 9.76 8.59
C LEU A 83 11.42 9.02 8.66
N GLN A 84 12.37 9.37 7.76
CA GLN A 84 13.70 8.75 7.72
C GLN A 84 14.46 8.94 9.01
N ASP A 85 14.31 10.09 9.68
CA ASP A 85 14.93 10.35 10.98
C ASP A 85 14.20 9.69 12.16
N GLY A 86 13.03 9.08 11.91
CA GLY A 86 12.21 8.43 12.92
C GLY A 86 11.56 9.40 13.90
N THR A 87 11.41 10.66 13.50
CA THR A 87 10.86 11.74 14.33
C THR A 87 9.42 12.10 13.98
N PHE A 88 8.91 11.64 12.83
CA PHE A 88 7.56 11.88 12.37
C PHE A 88 6.70 10.63 12.54
N ASN A 89 5.60 10.75 13.27
CA ASN A 89 4.58 9.73 13.37
C ASN A 89 3.55 9.96 12.24
N ASP A 90 3.39 8.98 11.36
CA ASP A 90 2.54 9.04 10.18
C ASP A 90 1.04 9.21 10.50
N HIS A 91 0.63 8.92 11.74
CA HIS A 91 -0.71 9.26 12.23
C HIS A 91 -1.04 10.76 12.10
N TYR A 92 -0.03 11.63 12.11
CA TYR A 92 -0.20 13.09 11.91
C TYR A 92 -0.06 13.52 10.45
N LEU A 93 0.11 12.59 9.53
CA LEU A 93 0.17 12.92 8.11
C LEU A 93 -1.20 13.41 7.63
N THR A 94 -1.19 14.50 6.89
CA THR A 94 -2.40 15.09 6.29
C THR A 94 -2.27 15.08 4.76
N PRO A 95 -3.37 15.25 4.01
CA PRO A 95 -3.31 15.35 2.55
C PRO A 95 -2.34 16.43 2.04
N ASP A 96 -2.10 17.49 2.82
CA ASP A 96 -1.14 18.52 2.45
C ASP A 96 0.32 18.07 2.48
N GLY A 97 0.62 16.95 3.14
CA GLY A 97 1.93 16.30 3.14
C GLY A 97 2.21 15.45 1.91
N VAL A 98 1.19 15.18 1.07
CA VAL A 98 1.33 14.41 -0.17
C VAL A 98 1.87 15.30 -1.28
N GLU A 99 2.79 14.77 -2.10
CA GLU A 99 3.28 15.46 -3.29
C GLU A 99 2.38 15.13 -4.49
N ASP A 100 1.94 16.16 -5.21
CA ASP A 100 1.05 15.98 -6.36
C ASP A 100 1.85 15.53 -7.60
N ILE A 101 1.59 14.32 -8.07
CA ILE A 101 2.26 13.73 -9.23
C ILE A 101 1.83 14.34 -10.56
N TYR A 102 0.69 15.01 -10.60
CA TYR A 102 0.17 15.66 -11.81
C TYR A 102 0.72 17.08 -12.00
N LYS A 103 1.36 17.63 -10.98
CA LYS A 103 2.06 18.90 -11.09
C LYS A 103 3.31 18.74 -11.95
N GLU A 104 3.43 19.58 -12.98
CA GLU A 104 4.64 19.64 -13.80
C GLU A 104 5.85 20.03 -12.93
N SER A 105 6.79 19.11 -12.83
CA SER A 105 8.00 19.27 -12.02
C SER A 105 8.99 18.17 -12.34
N ASP A 106 10.28 18.50 -12.34
CA ASP A 106 11.38 17.52 -12.40
C ASP A 106 11.92 17.17 -11.01
N ALA A 107 11.31 17.70 -9.96
CA ALA A 107 11.76 17.43 -8.58
C ALA A 107 11.63 15.93 -8.24
N PRO A 108 12.57 15.39 -7.45
CA PRO A 108 12.51 14.01 -6.97
C PRO A 108 11.22 13.73 -6.19
N LEU A 109 10.69 12.52 -6.34
CA LEU A 109 9.57 11.99 -5.57
C LEU A 109 10.09 10.98 -4.53
N TYR A 110 9.66 11.17 -3.30
CA TYR A 110 10.01 10.34 -2.15
C TYR A 110 8.77 9.55 -1.74
N MET A 111 8.80 8.24 -1.93
CA MET A 111 7.63 7.38 -1.77
C MET A 111 7.49 6.90 -0.34
N PHE A 112 6.28 6.93 0.18
CA PHE A 112 5.92 6.36 1.47
C PHE A 112 4.93 5.19 1.26
N LEU A 113 5.34 4.00 1.68
CA LEU A 113 4.48 2.83 1.80
C LEU A 113 3.90 2.82 3.22
N SER A 114 2.77 3.50 3.40
CA SER A 114 2.14 3.72 4.68
C SER A 114 1.45 2.47 5.21
N CYS A 115 0.74 1.75 4.34
CA CYS A 115 0.03 0.55 4.73
C CYS A 115 -0.03 -0.47 3.61
N ILE A 116 0.04 -1.74 3.96
CA ILE A 116 -0.38 -2.85 3.11
C ILE A 116 -1.04 -3.91 3.98
N LEU A 117 -2.29 -4.19 3.70
CA LEU A 117 -3.07 -5.17 4.44
C LEU A 117 -3.80 -6.10 3.48
N VAL A 118 -3.65 -7.41 3.69
CA VAL A 118 -4.35 -8.45 2.93
C VAL A 118 -4.86 -9.49 3.91
N GLU A 119 -6.12 -9.88 3.75
CA GLU A 119 -6.75 -10.97 4.49
C GLU A 119 -5.85 -12.21 4.48
N PRO A 120 -5.65 -12.90 5.62
CA PRO A 120 -4.70 -14.02 5.72
C PRO A 120 -4.92 -15.11 4.68
N GLU A 121 -6.17 -15.45 4.39
CA GLU A 121 -6.56 -16.48 3.43
C GLU A 121 -6.17 -16.15 1.97
N TYR A 122 -5.92 -14.87 1.67
CA TYR A 122 -5.51 -14.39 0.34
C TYR A 122 -4.01 -14.12 0.21
N ARG A 123 -3.27 -14.08 1.34
CA ARG A 123 -1.81 -13.79 1.31
C ARG A 123 -1.04 -14.83 0.48
N ALA A 124 -1.38 -16.12 0.62
CA ALA A 124 -0.76 -17.20 -0.14
C ALA A 124 -1.14 -17.22 -1.64
N ARG A 125 -2.19 -16.47 -2.03
CA ARG A 125 -2.68 -16.38 -3.42
C ARG A 125 -1.99 -15.29 -4.23
N GLY A 126 -0.96 -14.63 -3.70
CA GLY A 126 -0.15 -13.64 -4.39
C GLY A 126 -0.72 -12.22 -4.41
N ILE A 127 -1.87 -11.95 -3.77
CA ILE A 127 -2.57 -10.66 -3.79
C ILE A 127 -1.69 -9.50 -3.32
N THR A 128 -0.88 -9.71 -2.29
CA THR A 128 0.08 -8.70 -1.82
C THR A 128 1.01 -8.22 -2.94
N ARG A 129 1.53 -9.15 -3.74
CA ARG A 129 2.43 -8.81 -4.85
C ARG A 129 1.70 -8.11 -5.99
N GLU A 130 0.48 -8.53 -6.28
CA GLU A 130 -0.34 -7.90 -7.32
C GLU A 130 -0.72 -6.47 -6.94
N LEU A 131 -1.12 -6.22 -5.70
CA LEU A 131 -1.37 -4.86 -5.18
C LEU A 131 -0.14 -3.97 -5.33
N LEU A 132 1.04 -4.45 -4.90
CA LEU A 132 2.29 -3.67 -5.03
C LEU A 132 2.67 -3.41 -6.48
N ARG A 133 2.50 -4.38 -7.39
CA ARG A 133 2.75 -4.18 -8.82
C ARG A 133 1.83 -3.13 -9.41
N ALA A 134 0.54 -3.21 -9.11
CA ALA A 134 -0.43 -2.24 -9.56
C ALA A 134 -0.13 -0.85 -8.98
N ALA A 135 0.29 -0.77 -7.70
CA ALA A 135 0.69 0.48 -7.07
C ALA A 135 1.91 1.10 -7.77
N VAL A 136 2.96 0.32 -8.06
CA VAL A 136 4.12 0.81 -8.82
C VAL A 136 3.74 1.26 -10.23
N ALA A 137 2.85 0.54 -10.91
CA ALA A 137 2.41 0.87 -12.26
C ALA A 137 1.68 2.23 -12.33
N GLN A 138 1.01 2.67 -11.26
CA GLN A 138 0.39 4.00 -11.22
C GLN A 138 1.41 5.14 -11.39
N TYR A 139 2.67 4.90 -11.00
CA TYR A 139 3.75 5.89 -11.06
C TYR A 139 4.63 5.75 -12.31
N GLU A 140 4.27 4.91 -13.30
CA GLU A 140 5.10 4.65 -14.48
C GLU A 140 5.52 5.94 -15.19
N ARG A 141 4.59 6.90 -15.38
CA ARG A 141 4.86 8.18 -16.06
C ARG A 141 5.86 9.07 -15.33
N VAL A 142 5.95 8.96 -14.01
CA VAL A 142 6.82 9.76 -13.15
C VAL A 142 7.91 8.93 -12.47
N SER A 143 8.08 7.67 -12.88
CA SER A 143 9.01 6.72 -12.24
C SER A 143 10.46 7.19 -12.28
N HIS A 144 10.85 7.96 -13.30
CA HIS A 144 12.17 8.58 -13.42
C HIS A 144 12.45 9.62 -12.31
N ARG A 145 11.42 10.13 -11.64
CA ARG A 145 11.50 11.05 -10.50
C ARG A 145 11.49 10.30 -9.16
N CYS A 146 10.95 9.08 -9.12
CA CYS A 146 10.88 8.30 -7.88
C CYS A 146 12.29 7.84 -7.48
N THR A 147 12.70 8.16 -6.26
CA THR A 147 14.09 7.90 -5.80
C THR A 147 14.15 6.82 -4.74
N GLU A 148 13.41 6.94 -3.68
CA GLU A 148 13.41 6.04 -2.53
C GLU A 148 11.99 5.68 -2.10
N VAL A 149 11.87 4.52 -1.45
CA VAL A 149 10.65 4.07 -0.76
C VAL A 149 11.00 3.85 0.71
N ILE A 150 10.20 4.45 1.58
CA ILE A 150 10.30 4.29 3.02
C ILE A 150 9.00 3.67 3.55
N THR A 151 9.09 2.88 4.61
CA THR A 151 7.94 2.36 5.36
C THR A 151 8.24 2.39 6.85
N ASP A 152 7.21 2.66 7.64
CA ASP A 152 7.26 2.66 9.09
C ASP A 152 6.47 1.47 9.63
N ASN A 153 7.16 0.53 10.28
CA ASN A 153 6.58 -0.74 10.68
C ASN A 153 6.30 -0.77 12.18
N VAL A 154 5.03 -0.74 12.54
CA VAL A 154 4.56 -0.82 13.93
C VAL A 154 4.33 -2.27 14.40
N THR A 155 4.44 -3.27 13.49
CA THR A 155 4.20 -4.69 13.79
C THR A 155 5.34 -5.57 13.31
N ALA A 156 5.51 -6.73 13.94
CA ALA A 156 6.47 -7.75 13.52
C ALA A 156 6.17 -8.30 12.10
N GLU A 157 4.89 -8.37 11.73
CA GLU A 157 4.44 -8.75 10.38
C GLU A 157 4.87 -7.72 9.34
N GLY A 158 4.76 -6.42 9.67
CA GLY A 158 5.25 -5.33 8.81
C GLY A 158 6.75 -5.40 8.61
N GLU A 159 7.52 -5.66 9.66
CA GLU A 159 8.96 -5.89 9.53
C GLU A 159 9.30 -7.12 8.69
N ALA A 160 8.57 -8.25 8.87
CA ALA A 160 8.76 -9.45 8.07
C ALA A 160 8.44 -9.20 6.60
N PHE A 161 7.36 -8.44 6.32
CA PHE A 161 7.03 -7.96 4.98
C PHE A 161 8.18 -7.14 4.39
N SER A 162 8.67 -6.14 5.11
CA SER A 162 9.75 -5.25 4.64
C SER A 162 11.00 -6.05 4.26
N ARG A 163 11.44 -6.97 5.11
CA ARG A 163 12.58 -7.87 4.83
C ARG A 163 12.33 -8.74 3.59
N ARG A 164 11.13 -9.30 3.45
CA ARG A 164 10.75 -10.15 2.31
C ARG A 164 10.79 -9.40 0.97
N PHE A 165 10.42 -8.13 0.97
CA PHE A 165 10.41 -7.27 -0.22
C PHE A 165 11.71 -6.49 -0.43
N GLY A 166 12.78 -6.82 0.30
CA GLY A 166 14.13 -6.29 0.08
C GLY A 166 14.38 -4.92 0.71
N PHE A 167 13.51 -4.47 1.60
CA PHE A 167 13.79 -3.27 2.37
C PHE A 167 14.90 -3.54 3.42
N ASN A 168 15.76 -2.56 3.61
CA ASN A 168 16.79 -2.58 4.63
C ASN A 168 16.29 -1.86 5.88
N LYS A 169 16.51 -2.47 7.05
CA LYS A 169 16.28 -1.78 8.32
C LYS A 169 17.17 -0.55 8.37
N TRP A 170 16.56 0.61 8.64
CA TRP A 170 17.27 1.87 8.70
C TRP A 170 17.52 2.29 10.15
N ARG A 171 16.46 2.40 10.95
CA ARG A 171 16.55 2.75 12.38
C ARG A 171 15.25 2.45 13.12
N ASP A 172 15.30 2.52 14.42
CA ASP A 172 14.13 2.57 15.27
C ASP A 172 13.61 4.03 15.34
N SER A 173 12.30 4.22 15.38
CA SER A 173 11.67 5.53 15.52
C SER A 173 11.58 5.95 16.99
N ASN A 174 11.18 7.20 17.25
CA ASN A 174 10.90 7.73 18.56
C ASN A 174 9.49 7.39 19.07
N HIS A 175 8.69 6.64 18.29
CA HIS A 175 7.30 6.26 18.58
C HIS A 175 7.05 4.74 18.47
N SER A 176 8.09 3.96 18.80
CA SER A 176 8.01 2.49 18.94
C SER A 176 7.73 1.72 17.65
N SER A 177 8.20 2.23 16.52
CA SER A 177 8.18 1.55 15.23
C SER A 177 9.59 1.38 14.66
N VAL A 178 9.70 0.69 13.53
CA VAL A 178 10.98 0.45 12.85
C VAL A 178 10.89 0.94 11.41
N ILE A 179 11.78 1.85 11.07
CA ILE A 179 11.89 2.41 9.72
C ILE A 179 12.69 1.47 8.82
N TYR A 180 12.12 1.15 7.67
CA TYR A 180 12.78 0.41 6.60
C TYR A 180 12.78 1.25 5.32
N ARG A 181 13.80 1.10 4.49
CA ARG A 181 13.89 1.82 3.22
C ARG A 181 14.63 1.02 2.15
N GLN A 182 14.39 1.40 0.89
CA GLN A 182 15.17 0.97 -0.28
C GLN A 182 15.01 1.98 -1.43
N THR A 183 15.82 1.84 -2.48
CA THR A 183 15.64 2.64 -3.69
C THR A 183 14.37 2.22 -4.45
N TRP A 184 13.73 3.18 -5.12
CA TRP A 184 12.58 2.89 -5.99
C TRP A 184 12.90 1.84 -7.06
N GLU A 185 14.09 1.92 -7.65
CA GLU A 185 14.56 0.96 -8.66
C GLU A 185 14.61 -0.47 -8.10
N ALA A 186 15.20 -0.66 -6.92
CA ALA A 186 15.30 -1.97 -6.29
C ALA A 186 13.92 -2.54 -5.92
N PHE A 187 13.03 -1.69 -5.39
CA PHE A 187 11.64 -2.04 -5.07
C PHE A 187 10.88 -2.49 -6.31
N SER A 188 10.88 -1.69 -7.36
CA SER A 188 10.20 -2.00 -8.62
C SER A 188 10.73 -3.28 -9.27
N ARG A 189 12.06 -3.46 -9.29
CA ARG A 189 12.71 -4.66 -9.82
C ARG A 189 12.32 -5.93 -9.05
N CYS A 190 12.29 -5.88 -7.73
CA CYS A 190 11.88 -7.00 -6.87
C CYS A 190 10.46 -7.50 -7.21
N LEU A 191 9.57 -6.58 -7.56
CA LEU A 191 8.19 -6.90 -7.93
C LEU A 191 8.09 -7.52 -9.34
N LEU A 192 8.90 -7.10 -10.29
CA LEU A 192 8.86 -7.53 -11.69
C LEU A 192 9.50 -8.90 -11.90
N GLN A 193 10.63 -9.20 -11.26
CA GLN A 193 11.42 -10.41 -11.49
C GLN A 193 10.71 -11.73 -11.15
N ALA A 194 9.76 -11.74 -10.22
CA ALA A 194 9.06 -12.97 -9.84
C ALA A 194 8.02 -13.48 -10.86
N SER A 195 7.75 -12.74 -11.94
CA SER A 195 6.84 -13.19 -13.01
C SER A 195 7.49 -14.19 -13.96
N THR A 196 8.81 -14.13 -14.11
CA THR A 196 9.56 -14.93 -15.10
C THR A 196 9.72 -16.39 -14.64
N LEU A 197 9.65 -16.65 -13.33
CA LEU A 197 9.81 -18.00 -12.77
C LEU A 197 8.52 -18.83 -12.78
N GLN A 198 7.35 -18.19 -12.88
CA GLN A 198 6.05 -18.90 -12.94
C GLN A 198 5.64 -19.32 -14.36
N GLN A 199 6.32 -18.84 -15.40
CA GLN A 199 6.04 -19.22 -16.80
C GLN A 199 6.92 -20.37 -17.32
N GLN A 200 7.83 -20.92 -16.49
CA GLN A 200 8.75 -22.00 -16.85
C GLN A 200 8.54 -23.29 -16.04
N GLY A 201 7.40 -23.43 -15.35
CA GLY A 201 7.06 -24.61 -14.57
C GLY A 201 5.85 -25.35 -15.12
#